data_375cb99e4bf8c813ab374373fde184d4
#
_entry.id   375cb99e4bf8c813ab374373fde184d4
#
_cell.length_a   1.000
_cell.length_b   1.000
_cell.length_c   1.000
_cell.angle_alpha   90.00
_cell.angle_beta   90.00
_cell.angle_gamma   90.00
#
_symmetry.space_group_name_H-M   'P 1'
#
loop_
_entity.id
_entity.type
_entity.pdbx_description
1 polymer ?
#
loop_
_entity_poly.entity_id
_entity_poly.type
_entity_poly.pdbx_seq_one_letter_code
_entity_poly.pdbx_strand_id
1 'polypeptide(L)'
;MKIRDAAKRFEEYDRRTTKKMAEHNRAGGEVRKPVRSLKNASAEDKKDRANFLYRKASQALTANHPLKDEKGRPTPAAMQFQRWAEKVPQNEADLRAIKAKATRLKQRYGKSG
;
A
#
# COMPACT_ATOMS: atom_id res chain seq x y z
N MET A 1 16.37 -13.43 -2.85
CA MET A 1 15.41 -13.34 -3.96
C MET A 1 15.98 -12.45 -5.06
N LYS A 2 15.91 -12.90 -6.29
CA LYS A 2 16.41 -12.11 -7.42
C LYS A 2 15.43 -10.93 -7.67
N ILE A 3 15.97 -9.79 -8.09
CA ILE A 3 15.17 -8.59 -8.37
C ILE A 3 14.09 -8.89 -9.41
N ARG A 4 14.41 -9.67 -10.45
CA ARG A 4 13.47 -10.08 -11.48
C ARG A 4 12.27 -10.84 -10.90
N ASP A 5 12.51 -11.75 -9.98
CA ASP A 5 11.46 -12.55 -9.37
C ASP A 5 10.56 -11.69 -8.47
N ALA A 6 11.14 -10.71 -7.77
CA ALA A 6 10.37 -9.79 -6.93
C ALA A 6 9.43 -8.94 -7.77
N ALA A 7 9.94 -8.39 -8.90
CA ALA A 7 9.13 -7.56 -9.79
C ALA A 7 7.97 -8.37 -10.40
N LYS A 8 8.27 -9.58 -10.88
CA LYS A 8 7.27 -10.47 -11.46
C LYS A 8 6.19 -10.86 -10.45
N ARG A 9 6.60 -11.17 -9.22
CA ARG A 9 5.69 -11.50 -8.14
C ARG A 9 4.75 -10.35 -7.82
N PHE A 10 5.28 -9.12 -7.79
CA PHE A 10 4.47 -7.92 -7.57
C PHE A 10 3.48 -7.70 -8.71
N GLU A 11 3.92 -7.83 -9.97
CA GLU A 11 3.04 -7.68 -11.13
C GLU A 11 1.85 -8.62 -11.06
N GLU A 12 2.08 -9.88 -10.70
CA GLU A 12 1.03 -10.87 -10.56
C GLU A 12 0.06 -10.51 -9.43
N TYR A 13 0.59 -10.13 -8.28
CA TYR A 13 -0.22 -9.70 -7.15
C TYR A 13 -1.06 -8.48 -7.52
N ASP A 14 -0.46 -7.50 -8.16
CA ASP A 14 -1.12 -6.25 -8.56
C ASP A 14 -2.26 -6.52 -9.55
N ARG A 15 -2.04 -7.38 -10.53
CA ARG A 15 -3.04 -7.74 -11.52
C ARG A 15 -4.23 -8.43 -10.86
N ARG A 16 -3.99 -9.40 -9.98
CA ARG A 16 -5.05 -10.12 -9.28
C ARG A 16 -5.86 -9.18 -8.39
N THR A 17 -5.19 -8.31 -7.68
CA THR A 17 -5.85 -7.36 -6.77
C THR A 17 -6.68 -6.36 -7.54
N THR A 18 -6.17 -5.84 -8.65
CA THR A 18 -6.90 -4.91 -9.51
C THR A 18 -8.17 -5.55 -10.05
N LYS A 19 -8.08 -6.81 -10.47
CA LYS A 19 -9.24 -7.56 -10.97
C LYS A 19 -10.31 -7.74 -9.89
N LYS A 20 -9.90 -8.13 -8.68
CA LYS A 20 -10.81 -8.31 -7.54
C LYS A 20 -11.51 -7.00 -7.17
N MET A 21 -10.77 -5.90 -7.15
CA MET A 21 -11.34 -4.59 -6.84
C MET A 21 -12.32 -4.12 -7.90
N ALA A 22 -12.01 -4.37 -9.17
CA ALA A 22 -12.92 -4.04 -10.27
C ALA A 22 -14.23 -4.83 -10.16
N GLU A 23 -14.15 -6.12 -9.84
CA GLU A 23 -15.32 -6.96 -9.64
C GLU A 23 -16.16 -6.48 -8.45
N HIS A 24 -15.48 -6.12 -7.34
CA HIS A 24 -16.14 -5.59 -6.16
C HIS A 24 -16.88 -4.28 -6.49
N ASN A 25 -16.25 -3.38 -7.24
CA ASN A 25 -16.85 -2.10 -7.61
C ASN A 25 -18.04 -2.28 -8.54
N ARG A 26 -17.97 -3.25 -9.47
CA ARG A 26 -19.12 -3.58 -10.33
C ARG A 26 -20.32 -4.10 -9.55
N ALA A 27 -20.04 -4.74 -8.41
CA ALA A 27 -21.10 -5.25 -7.51
C ALA A 27 -21.62 -4.20 -6.54
N GLY A 28 -21.24 -2.93 -6.71
CA GLY A 28 -21.70 -1.82 -5.87
C GLY A 28 -20.73 -1.35 -4.81
N GLY A 29 -19.51 -1.89 -4.78
CA GLY A 29 -18.47 -1.46 -3.84
C GLY A 29 -17.82 -0.15 -4.26
N GLU A 30 -17.09 0.46 -3.33
CA GLU A 30 -16.45 1.75 -3.54
C GLU A 30 -14.95 1.71 -3.16
N VAL A 31 -14.22 0.72 -3.69
CA VAL A 31 -12.79 0.64 -3.45
C VAL A 31 -12.09 1.69 -4.32
N ARG A 32 -11.29 2.53 -3.68
CA ARG A 32 -10.58 3.59 -4.39
C ARG A 32 -9.39 3.04 -5.18
N LYS A 33 -9.10 3.69 -6.30
CA LYS A 33 -7.95 3.32 -7.13
C LYS A 33 -6.66 3.63 -6.39
N PRO A 34 -5.63 2.76 -6.48
CA PRO A 34 -4.35 3.04 -5.84
C PRO A 34 -3.63 4.19 -6.53
N VAL A 35 -2.83 4.93 -5.75
CA VAL A 35 -1.97 5.98 -6.26
C VAL A 35 -0.59 5.37 -6.51
N ARG A 36 -0.33 4.98 -7.75
CA ARG A 36 0.89 4.24 -8.13
C ARG A 36 2.10 5.13 -8.33
N SER A 37 1.87 6.43 -8.56
CA SER A 37 2.94 7.40 -8.79
C SER A 37 2.52 8.75 -8.23
N LEU A 38 3.48 9.46 -7.64
CA LEU A 38 3.23 10.81 -7.13
C LEU A 38 3.34 11.86 -8.24
N LYS A 39 3.84 11.47 -9.40
CA LYS A 39 3.88 12.35 -10.55
C LYS A 39 2.45 12.63 -11.02
N ASN A 40 2.09 13.90 -11.09
CA ASN A 40 0.75 14.34 -11.48
C ASN A 40 -0.38 13.90 -10.52
N ALA A 41 -0.05 13.48 -9.29
CA ALA A 41 -1.06 13.12 -8.31
C ALA A 41 -1.78 14.37 -7.81
N SER A 42 -3.12 14.30 -7.75
CA SER A 42 -3.93 15.40 -7.22
C SER A 42 -3.82 15.47 -5.70
N ALA A 43 -4.29 16.57 -5.10
CA ALA A 43 -4.34 16.69 -3.64
C ALA A 43 -5.22 15.61 -3.03
N GLU A 44 -6.32 15.25 -3.71
CA GLU A 44 -7.19 14.17 -3.26
C GLU A 44 -6.49 12.81 -3.31
N ASP A 45 -5.73 12.55 -4.39
CA ASP A 45 -4.93 11.32 -4.51
C ASP A 45 -3.92 11.23 -3.36
N LYS A 46 -3.25 12.32 -3.04
CA LYS A 46 -2.27 12.37 -1.96
C LYS A 46 -2.92 12.14 -0.61
N LYS A 47 -4.12 12.65 -0.40
CA LYS A 47 -4.91 12.43 0.80
C LYS A 47 -5.31 10.95 0.92
N ASP A 48 -5.82 10.37 -0.15
CA ASP A 48 -6.21 8.95 -0.17
C ASP A 48 -5.00 8.06 0.11
N ARG A 49 -3.85 8.39 -0.48
CA ARG A 49 -2.60 7.66 -0.23
C ARG A 49 -2.21 7.74 1.24
N ALA A 50 -2.25 8.93 1.84
CA ALA A 50 -1.90 9.11 3.25
C ALA A 50 -2.82 8.28 4.15
N ASN A 51 -4.12 8.27 3.89
CA ASN A 51 -5.09 7.50 4.65
C ASN A 51 -4.83 6.00 4.52
N PHE A 52 -4.54 5.53 3.30
CA PHE A 52 -4.23 4.12 3.05
C PHE A 52 -2.97 3.69 3.79
N LEU A 53 -1.88 4.46 3.65
CA LEU A 53 -0.60 4.12 4.28
C LEU A 53 -0.73 4.07 5.80
N TYR A 54 -1.41 5.04 6.39
CA TYR A 54 -1.63 5.08 7.84
C TYR A 54 -2.42 3.86 8.31
N ARG A 55 -3.55 3.60 7.67
CA ARG A 55 -4.44 2.49 8.05
C ARG A 55 -3.73 1.15 7.92
N LYS A 56 -3.06 0.91 6.79
CA LYS A 56 -2.44 -0.38 6.53
C LYS A 56 -1.19 -0.62 7.36
N ALA A 57 -0.38 0.41 7.58
CA ALA A 57 0.77 0.29 8.46
C ALA A 57 0.33 0.02 9.91
N SER A 58 -0.70 0.71 10.37
CA SER A 58 -1.26 0.51 11.71
C SER A 58 -1.81 -0.90 11.88
N GLN A 59 -2.56 -1.41 10.89
CA GLN A 59 -3.11 -2.77 10.92
C GLN A 59 -1.99 -3.81 10.95
N ALA A 60 -0.97 -3.65 10.13
CA ALA A 60 0.14 -4.60 10.06
C ALA A 60 0.91 -4.63 11.38
N LEU A 61 1.12 -3.48 12.01
CA LEU A 61 1.79 -3.39 13.30
C LEU A 61 0.96 -4.04 14.42
N THR A 62 -0.34 -3.73 14.47
CA THR A 62 -1.23 -4.23 15.52
C THR A 62 -1.44 -5.74 15.42
N ALA A 63 -1.65 -6.24 14.21
CA ALA A 63 -1.93 -7.65 13.97
C ALA A 63 -0.69 -8.50 13.73
N ASN A 64 0.51 -7.89 13.73
CA ASN A 64 1.77 -8.58 13.44
C ASN A 64 1.72 -9.34 12.13
N HIS A 65 1.18 -8.72 11.08
CA HIS A 65 1.11 -9.36 9.76
C HIS A 65 2.53 -9.66 9.26
N PRO A 66 2.81 -10.89 8.83
CA PRO A 66 4.12 -11.23 8.30
C PRO A 66 4.38 -10.46 7.00
N LEU A 67 5.56 -9.87 6.89
CA LEU A 67 5.97 -9.11 5.71
C LEU A 67 6.75 -9.97 4.72
N LYS A 68 7.25 -11.11 5.19
CA LYS A 68 7.99 -12.06 4.36
C LYS A 68 7.47 -13.46 4.63
N ASP A 69 7.46 -14.30 3.60
CA ASP A 69 7.12 -15.71 3.75
C ASP A 69 8.36 -16.50 4.17
N GLU A 70 8.22 -17.82 4.26
CA GLU A 70 9.30 -18.71 4.69
C GLU A 70 10.54 -18.64 3.79
N LYS A 71 10.36 -18.25 2.53
CA LYS A 71 11.45 -18.12 1.56
C LYS A 71 11.99 -16.70 1.46
N GLY A 72 11.57 -15.80 2.37
CA GLY A 72 12.02 -14.41 2.37
C GLY A 72 11.37 -13.55 1.30
N ARG A 73 10.28 -14.02 0.67
CA ARG A 73 9.58 -13.26 -0.37
C ARG A 73 8.54 -12.36 0.25
N PRO A 74 8.28 -11.16 -0.35
CA PRO A 74 7.24 -10.28 0.17
C PRO A 74 5.87 -10.96 0.18
N THR A 75 5.13 -10.77 1.26
CA THR A 75 3.74 -11.24 1.36
C THR A 75 2.80 -10.23 0.71
N PRO A 76 1.53 -10.58 0.43
CA PRO A 76 0.54 -9.60 -0.01
C PRO A 76 0.39 -8.43 0.97
N ALA A 77 0.53 -8.68 2.28
CA ALA A 77 0.49 -7.61 3.29
C ALA A 77 1.60 -6.58 3.07
N ALA A 78 2.78 -7.02 2.61
CA ALA A 78 3.89 -6.13 2.31
C ALA A 78 3.74 -5.48 0.93
N MET A 79 3.32 -6.26 -0.07
CA MET A 79 3.22 -5.78 -1.46
C MET A 79 2.15 -4.72 -1.67
N GLN A 80 1.11 -4.68 -0.84
CA GLN A 80 0.04 -3.69 -0.97
C GLN A 80 0.55 -2.25 -0.91
N PHE A 81 1.64 -1.99 -0.20
CA PHE A 81 2.23 -0.65 -0.11
C PHE A 81 2.80 -0.19 -1.43
N GLN A 82 3.34 -1.11 -2.23
CA GLN A 82 3.93 -0.77 -3.53
C GLN A 82 2.88 -0.26 -4.52
N ARG A 83 1.63 -0.70 -4.38
CA ARG A 83 0.53 -0.20 -5.22
C ARG A 83 0.21 1.27 -4.93
N TRP A 84 0.70 1.81 -3.82
CA TRP A 84 0.42 3.18 -3.38
C TRP A 84 1.69 4.03 -3.36
N ALA A 85 2.60 3.78 -4.30
CA ALA A 85 3.84 4.54 -4.47
C ALA A 85 4.73 4.55 -3.21
N GLU A 86 4.77 3.40 -2.51
CA GLU A 86 5.59 3.25 -1.32
C GLU A 86 6.50 2.03 -1.48
N LYS A 87 7.63 2.04 -0.79
CA LYS A 87 8.53 0.90 -0.77
C LYS A 87 7.90 -0.26 -0.02
N VAL A 88 8.19 -1.48 -0.45
CA VAL A 88 7.77 -2.69 0.25
C VAL A 88 8.47 -2.72 1.61
N PRO A 89 7.72 -2.72 2.74
CA PRO A 89 8.35 -2.78 4.06
C PRO A 89 8.99 -4.15 4.28
N GLN A 90 10.19 -4.15 4.87
CA GLN A 90 10.95 -5.37 5.13
C GLN A 90 10.82 -5.83 6.57
N ASN A 91 10.48 -4.91 7.49
CA ASN A 91 10.47 -5.19 8.91
C ASN A 91 9.56 -4.19 9.64
N GLU A 92 9.43 -4.36 10.94
CA GLU A 92 8.61 -3.49 11.79
C GLU A 92 9.08 -2.04 11.75
N ALA A 93 10.39 -1.80 11.72
CA ALA A 93 10.94 -0.45 11.65
C ALA A 93 10.48 0.27 10.38
N ASP A 94 10.41 -0.44 9.24
CA ASP A 94 9.91 0.11 7.99
C ASP A 94 8.43 0.48 8.11
N LEU A 95 7.62 -0.38 8.74
CA LEU A 95 6.20 -0.09 8.98
C LEU A 95 6.00 1.14 9.85
N ARG A 96 6.80 1.28 10.90
CA ARG A 96 6.74 2.45 11.78
C ARG A 96 7.13 3.72 11.03
N ALA A 97 8.13 3.64 10.15
CA ALA A 97 8.54 4.77 9.31
C ALA A 97 7.44 5.17 8.34
N ILE A 98 6.76 4.19 7.72
CA ILE A 98 5.62 4.45 6.83
C ILE A 98 4.49 5.11 7.60
N LYS A 99 4.18 4.62 8.79
CA LYS A 99 3.12 5.19 9.64
C LYS A 99 3.43 6.63 10.03
N ALA A 100 4.68 6.91 10.42
CA ALA A 100 5.10 8.27 10.77
C ALA A 100 5.00 9.23 9.58
N LYS A 101 5.44 8.77 8.40
CA LYS A 101 5.30 9.54 7.16
C LYS A 101 3.84 9.80 6.84
N ALA A 102 3.00 8.78 6.97
CA ALA A 102 1.57 8.90 6.69
C ALA A 102 0.89 9.88 7.65
N THR A 103 1.29 9.90 8.91
CA THR A 103 0.78 10.86 9.89
C THR A 103 1.07 12.29 9.44
N ARG A 104 2.31 12.56 9.00
CA ARG A 104 2.68 13.88 8.48
C ARG A 104 1.89 14.24 7.23
N LEU A 105 1.69 13.28 6.33
CA LEU A 105 0.92 13.50 5.10
C LEU A 105 -0.55 13.76 5.40
N LYS A 106 -1.13 13.05 6.38
CA LYS A 106 -2.51 13.30 6.80
C LYS A 106 -2.68 14.70 7.36
N GLN A 107 -1.71 15.19 8.13
CA GLN A 107 -1.74 16.55 8.65
C GLN A 107 -1.67 17.57 7.52
N ARG A 108 -0.90 17.28 6.48
CA ARG A 108 -0.71 18.19 5.35
C ARG A 108 -1.89 18.19 4.38
N TYR A 109 -2.42 17.04 4.03
CA TYR A 109 -3.46 16.88 3.00
C TYR A 109 -4.83 16.51 3.56
N GLY A 110 -4.89 15.95 4.76
CA GLY A 110 -6.13 15.54 5.41
C GLY A 110 -6.88 16.69 6.06
N LYS A 111 -6.22 17.82 6.29
CA LYS A 111 -6.87 19.05 6.74
C LYS A 111 -7.45 19.74 5.51
N SER A 112 -8.50 19.21 4.99
CA SER A 112 -9.27 20.01 4.06
C SER A 112 -9.96 21.05 4.89
N GLY A 113 -9.47 22.21 4.76
CA GLY A 113 -10.26 23.28 5.29
C GLY A 113 -11.67 23.09 4.82
#